data_f58e1cc7131170c77338335b32e3ac8f
#
_entry.id   f58e1cc7131170c77338335b32e3ac8f
#
_cell.length_a   1.000
_cell.length_b   1.000
_cell.length_c   1.000
_cell.angle_alpha   90.00
_cell.angle_beta   90.00
_cell.angle_gamma   90.00
#
_symmetry.space_group_name_H-M   'P 1'
#
loop_
_entity.id
_entity.type
_entity.pdbx_description
1 polymer ?
#
loop_
_entity_poly.entity_id
_entity_poly.type
_entity_poly.pdbx_seq_one_letter_code
_entity_poly.pdbx_strand_id
1 'polypeptide(L)'
;GVYDRYPSAAPTISAVPTTAKPSHVPIPAPTSKPTEVPIPAPTTKHAPTIAPTTTDLALKISSSVAMASSDTAADVLASEDKQLVLKEGLAACSEYTRADMIKLTSITEASSRRRRLSINNLEVAFVITVVAEAYGFDESTAAALFDLVKTNLTQHINDGGFNDAIVEAATDLGVAITVTADPQILSVLYETVTIPMPDW
;
A
#
# COMPACT_ATOMS: atom_id res chain seq x y z
N GLY A 1 -45.72 32.14 0.81
CA GLY A 1 -44.65 31.38 1.37
C GLY A 1 -43.73 32.31 2.16
N VAL A 2 -43.71 32.17 3.47
CA VAL A 2 -42.94 33.00 4.40
C VAL A 2 -41.55 32.33 4.56
N TYR A 3 -40.50 33.07 4.21
CA TYR A 3 -39.13 32.65 4.48
C TYR A 3 -38.72 33.12 5.88
N ASP A 4 -38.62 32.16 6.82
CA ASP A 4 -38.04 32.42 8.12
C ASP A 4 -36.50 32.49 7.98
N ARG A 5 -35.95 33.67 8.31
CA ARG A 5 -34.52 33.94 8.41
C ARG A 5 -34.05 33.54 9.82
N TYR A 6 -33.22 32.52 9.95
CA TYR A 6 -32.50 32.27 11.17
C TYR A 6 -31.33 33.27 11.34
N PRO A 7 -31.16 33.86 12.53
CA PRO A 7 -30.03 34.74 12.80
C PRO A 7 -28.75 33.85 13.05
N SER A 8 -27.71 34.21 12.29
CA SER A 8 -26.36 33.67 12.47
C SER A 8 -25.77 34.18 13.78
N ALA A 9 -25.47 33.29 14.72
CA ALA A 9 -24.73 33.64 15.93
C ALA A 9 -23.23 33.79 15.60
N ALA A 10 -22.65 34.93 15.96
CA ALA A 10 -21.24 35.24 15.82
C ALA A 10 -20.40 34.39 16.80
N PRO A 11 -19.20 33.93 16.41
CA PRO A 11 -18.31 33.20 17.31
C PRO A 11 -17.71 34.16 18.33
N THR A 12 -17.86 33.82 19.60
CA THR A 12 -17.22 34.48 20.74
C THR A 12 -15.75 34.09 20.79
N ILE A 13 -14.87 35.06 20.59
CA ILE A 13 -13.41 34.87 20.78
C ILE A 13 -13.12 34.88 22.28
N SER A 14 -12.71 33.74 22.80
CA SER A 14 -12.32 33.58 24.20
C SER A 14 -10.81 33.62 24.37
N ALA A 15 -10.40 34.55 25.23
CA ALA A 15 -9.22 34.59 26.12
C ALA A 15 -7.82 34.26 25.54
N VAL A 16 -7.01 35.30 25.54
CA VAL A 16 -5.55 35.32 25.44
C VAL A 16 -4.92 34.53 26.63
N PRO A 17 -4.01 33.57 26.38
CA PRO A 17 -3.26 32.94 27.48
C PRO A 17 -2.17 33.88 27.98
N THR A 18 -2.18 34.13 29.26
CA THR A 18 -1.17 34.88 30.01
C THR A 18 0.12 34.08 30.08
N THR A 19 1.18 34.57 29.45
CA THR A 19 2.54 33.99 29.55
C THR A 19 3.10 34.17 30.96
N ALA A 20 3.22 33.09 31.71
CA ALA A 20 3.98 33.05 32.96
C ALA A 20 5.49 33.11 32.64
N LYS A 21 6.17 34.08 33.26
CA LYS A 21 7.61 34.29 33.18
C LYS A 21 8.35 33.14 33.87
N PRO A 22 9.31 32.45 33.22
CA PRO A 22 10.09 31.41 33.88
C PRO A 22 11.02 31.99 34.92
N SER A 23 10.90 31.48 36.15
CA SER A 23 11.81 31.77 37.26
C SER A 23 13.11 30.99 37.06
N HIS A 24 14.21 31.69 36.86
CA HIS A 24 15.54 31.12 36.84
C HIS A 24 15.99 30.72 38.25
N VAL A 25 16.03 29.43 38.50
CA VAL A 25 16.74 28.87 39.68
C VAL A 25 18.18 28.59 39.21
N PRO A 26 19.22 29.11 39.92
CA PRO A 26 20.60 28.82 39.57
C PRO A 26 20.94 27.35 39.83
N ILE A 27 21.47 26.68 38.80
CA ILE A 27 22.00 25.33 38.92
C ILE A 27 23.37 25.39 39.58
N PRO A 28 23.61 24.67 40.69
CA PRO A 28 24.94 24.60 41.29
C PRO A 28 25.94 23.92 40.34
N ALA A 29 27.15 24.47 40.27
CA ALA A 29 28.23 23.94 39.46
C ALA A 29 28.65 22.52 39.90
N PRO A 30 28.96 21.61 38.99
CA PRO A 30 29.47 20.28 39.34
C PRO A 30 30.90 20.38 39.85
N THR A 31 31.10 20.11 41.12
CA THR A 31 32.41 19.93 41.76
C THR A 31 32.66 18.45 41.97
N SER A 32 33.21 17.78 40.96
CA SER A 32 34.02 16.58 41.17
C SER A 32 34.85 16.28 39.94
N LYS A 33 36.15 16.36 40.11
CA LYS A 33 37.16 15.91 39.14
C LYS A 33 37.03 14.40 39.01
N PRO A 34 36.90 13.84 37.78
CA PRO A 34 36.87 12.41 37.62
C PRO A 34 38.25 11.80 37.96
N THR A 35 38.22 10.85 38.89
CA THR A 35 39.38 10.00 39.18
C THR A 35 39.52 9.02 38.01
N GLU A 36 40.61 9.13 37.26
CA GLU A 36 40.95 8.19 36.19
C GLU A 36 41.22 6.81 36.76
N VAL A 37 40.28 5.89 36.51
CA VAL A 37 40.49 4.45 36.72
C VAL A 37 41.17 3.92 35.51
N PRO A 38 42.32 3.19 35.62
CA PRO A 38 43.00 2.61 34.45
C PRO A 38 42.08 1.61 33.76
N ILE A 39 41.75 1.87 32.50
CA ILE A 39 40.99 0.98 31.66
C ILE A 39 41.91 -0.19 31.27
N PRO A 40 41.58 -1.48 31.59
CA PRO A 40 42.37 -2.60 31.09
C PRO A 40 42.27 -2.63 29.55
N ALA A 41 43.43 -2.88 28.91
CA ALA A 41 43.53 -2.96 27.48
C ALA A 41 42.52 -3.95 26.88
N PRO A 42 41.80 -3.59 25.81
CA PRO A 42 40.81 -4.46 25.21
C PRO A 42 41.52 -5.69 24.59
N THR A 43 41.22 -6.87 25.10
CA THR A 43 41.63 -8.15 24.49
C THR A 43 40.75 -8.33 23.27
N THR A 44 41.20 -7.87 22.10
CA THR A 44 40.51 -8.06 20.82
C THR A 44 40.63 -9.52 20.41
N LYS A 45 39.72 -10.38 20.86
CA LYS A 45 39.29 -11.51 20.06
C LYS A 45 38.24 -11.00 19.09
N HIS A 46 38.66 -10.64 17.89
CA HIS A 46 37.73 -10.46 16.79
C HIS A 46 37.04 -11.79 16.50
N ALA A 47 35.87 -12.00 17.05
CA ALA A 47 34.91 -12.90 16.45
C ALA A 47 34.57 -12.30 15.07
N PRO A 48 34.43 -13.10 14.00
CA PRO A 48 33.99 -12.59 12.71
C PRO A 48 32.67 -11.87 12.94
N THR A 49 32.67 -10.56 12.77
CA THR A 49 31.46 -9.77 12.71
C THR A 49 30.77 -10.23 11.43
N ILE A 50 29.80 -11.14 11.55
CA ILE A 50 28.85 -11.39 10.47
C ILE A 50 28.18 -10.03 10.29
N ALA A 51 28.46 -9.37 9.16
CA ALA A 51 27.78 -8.14 8.80
C ALA A 51 26.27 -8.44 8.91
N PRO A 52 25.47 -7.57 9.55
CA PRO A 52 24.04 -7.79 9.60
C PRO A 52 23.56 -7.84 8.15
N THR A 53 23.11 -8.99 7.71
CA THR A 53 22.39 -9.12 6.44
C THR A 53 21.07 -8.41 6.69
N THR A 54 20.98 -7.16 6.27
CA THR A 54 19.73 -6.41 6.29
C THR A 54 18.81 -7.08 5.28
N THR A 55 17.85 -7.79 5.79
CA THR A 55 16.81 -8.43 4.99
C THR A 55 15.52 -7.68 5.25
N ASP A 56 14.89 -7.19 4.19
CA ASP A 56 13.59 -6.55 4.32
C ASP A 56 12.48 -7.59 4.39
N LEU A 57 11.56 -7.41 5.32
CA LEU A 57 10.35 -8.21 5.40
C LEU A 57 9.40 -7.76 4.29
N ALA A 58 9.09 -8.65 3.37
CA ALA A 58 8.08 -8.42 2.35
C ALA A 58 6.86 -9.30 2.56
N LEU A 59 5.70 -8.71 2.30
CA LEU A 59 4.42 -9.39 2.27
C LEU A 59 4.06 -9.66 0.81
N LYS A 60 3.90 -10.93 0.45
CA LYS A 60 3.51 -11.36 -0.87
C LYS A 60 2.05 -11.80 -0.85
N ILE A 61 1.20 -11.04 -1.49
CA ILE A 61 -0.26 -11.23 -1.52
C ILE A 61 -0.63 -11.77 -2.89
N SER A 62 -1.18 -12.98 -2.92
CA SER A 62 -1.68 -13.61 -4.13
C SER A 62 -3.20 -13.50 -4.18
N SER A 63 -3.73 -13.04 -5.30
CA SER A 63 -5.17 -12.86 -5.48
C SER A 63 -5.58 -13.03 -6.94
N SER A 64 -6.87 -13.15 -7.18
CA SER A 64 -7.45 -13.06 -8.51
C SER A 64 -8.73 -12.25 -8.50
N VAL A 65 -8.99 -11.54 -9.60
CA VAL A 65 -10.19 -10.77 -9.83
C VAL A 65 -10.87 -11.27 -11.12
N ALA A 66 -12.17 -11.50 -11.03
CA ALA A 66 -13.01 -11.80 -12.20
C ALA A 66 -13.66 -10.51 -12.67
N MET A 67 -13.59 -10.22 -13.96
CA MET A 67 -14.19 -9.03 -14.55
C MET A 67 -14.75 -9.36 -15.95
N ALA A 68 -15.71 -8.58 -16.40
CA ALA A 68 -16.18 -8.64 -17.76
C ALA A 68 -15.52 -7.53 -18.60
N SER A 69 -14.98 -7.88 -19.76
CA SER A 69 -14.25 -7.00 -20.66
C SER A 69 -14.68 -7.20 -22.12
N SER A 70 -14.54 -6.16 -22.93
CA SER A 70 -14.63 -6.27 -24.40
C SER A 70 -13.41 -6.95 -25.00
N ASP A 71 -12.28 -6.93 -24.31
CA ASP A 71 -11.03 -7.56 -24.74
C ASP A 71 -10.99 -9.04 -24.39
N THR A 72 -10.29 -9.83 -25.22
CA THR A 72 -9.97 -11.23 -24.89
C THR A 72 -8.74 -11.30 -23.97
N ALA A 73 -8.55 -12.43 -23.30
CA ALA A 73 -7.33 -12.67 -22.54
C ALA A 73 -6.07 -12.56 -23.42
N ALA A 74 -6.14 -13.01 -24.67
CA ALA A 74 -5.05 -12.91 -25.63
C ALA A 74 -4.74 -11.45 -26.00
N ASP A 75 -5.75 -10.59 -26.17
CA ASP A 75 -5.56 -9.16 -26.47
C ASP A 75 -4.87 -8.43 -25.33
N VAL A 76 -5.23 -8.75 -24.07
CA VAL A 76 -4.60 -8.16 -22.90
C VAL A 76 -3.17 -8.65 -22.74
N LEU A 77 -2.92 -9.96 -22.92
CA LEU A 77 -1.58 -10.53 -22.81
C LEU A 77 -0.63 -10.04 -23.89
N ALA A 78 -1.13 -9.71 -25.08
CA ALA A 78 -0.35 -9.20 -26.21
C ALA A 78 0.04 -7.72 -26.06
N SER A 79 -0.58 -6.97 -25.12
CA SER A 79 -0.37 -5.53 -24.95
C SER A 79 0.18 -5.23 -23.56
N GLU A 80 1.42 -4.78 -23.49
CA GLU A 80 2.04 -4.32 -22.23
C GLU A 80 1.28 -3.14 -21.63
N ASP A 81 0.77 -2.23 -22.48
CA ASP A 81 0.01 -1.06 -22.02
C ASP A 81 -1.32 -1.47 -21.35
N LYS A 82 -2.03 -2.46 -21.91
CA LYS A 82 -3.25 -3.00 -21.27
C LYS A 82 -2.94 -3.69 -19.95
N GLN A 83 -1.82 -4.41 -19.86
CA GLN A 83 -1.36 -5.00 -18.61
C GLN A 83 -0.98 -3.92 -17.60
N LEU A 84 -0.37 -2.81 -18.04
CA LEU A 84 -0.06 -1.68 -17.18
C LEU A 84 -1.33 -1.01 -16.64
N VAL A 85 -2.35 -0.80 -17.49
CA VAL A 85 -3.66 -0.29 -17.05
C VAL A 85 -4.27 -1.16 -15.95
N LEU A 86 -4.21 -2.49 -16.08
CA LEU A 86 -4.69 -3.40 -15.03
C LEU A 86 -3.89 -3.28 -13.72
N LYS A 87 -2.57 -3.12 -13.82
CA LYS A 87 -1.72 -2.92 -12.64
C LYS A 87 -2.00 -1.59 -11.96
N GLU A 88 -2.18 -0.50 -12.71
CA GLU A 88 -2.55 0.81 -12.15
C GLU A 88 -3.92 0.76 -11.48
N GLY A 89 -4.92 0.11 -12.11
CA GLY A 89 -6.22 -0.09 -11.49
C GLY A 89 -6.16 -0.87 -10.17
N LEU A 90 -5.34 -1.93 -10.11
CA LEU A 90 -5.12 -2.70 -8.88
C LEU A 90 -4.32 -1.89 -7.84
N ALA A 91 -3.36 -1.08 -8.28
CA ALA A 91 -2.57 -0.23 -7.40
C ALA A 91 -3.44 0.84 -6.73
N ALA A 92 -4.37 1.42 -7.44
CA ALA A 92 -5.30 2.42 -6.91
C ALA A 92 -6.24 1.86 -5.83
N CYS A 93 -6.37 0.54 -5.73
CA CYS A 93 -7.22 -0.09 -4.71
C CYS A 93 -6.69 0.04 -3.27
N SER A 94 -5.41 0.39 -3.06
CA SER A 94 -4.85 0.50 -1.71
C SER A 94 -3.67 1.48 -1.70
N GLU A 95 -3.62 2.34 -0.69
CA GLU A 95 -2.50 3.28 -0.47
C GLU A 95 -1.14 2.59 -0.20
N TYR A 96 -1.17 1.29 0.12
CA TYR A 96 0.02 0.46 0.36
C TYR A 96 0.53 -0.23 -0.90
N THR A 97 -0.09 0.02 -2.06
CA THR A 97 0.23 -0.68 -3.32
C THR A 97 0.57 0.30 -4.44
N ARG A 98 1.47 -0.12 -5.33
CA ARG A 98 1.84 0.60 -6.55
C ARG A 98 1.95 -0.39 -7.70
N ALA A 99 1.82 0.08 -8.94
CA ALA A 99 1.84 -0.77 -10.13
C ALA A 99 3.13 -1.60 -10.28
N ASP A 100 4.28 -1.05 -9.86
CA ASP A 100 5.58 -1.73 -9.85
C ASP A 100 5.66 -2.90 -8.87
N MET A 101 4.83 -2.89 -7.82
CA MET A 101 4.72 -3.96 -6.83
C MET A 101 3.80 -5.10 -7.31
N ILE A 102 3.09 -4.92 -8.43
CA ILE A 102 2.08 -5.85 -8.92
C ILE A 102 2.61 -6.64 -10.11
N LYS A 103 2.59 -7.96 -9.98
CA LYS A 103 2.90 -8.89 -11.04
C LYS A 103 1.62 -9.64 -11.44
N LEU A 104 1.18 -9.46 -12.69
CA LEU A 104 0.14 -10.30 -13.26
C LEU A 104 0.73 -11.70 -13.51
N THR A 105 0.07 -12.73 -13.01
CA THR A 105 0.55 -14.12 -13.07
C THR A 105 -0.17 -14.93 -14.13
N SER A 106 -1.45 -14.67 -14.34
CA SER A 106 -2.22 -15.23 -15.45
C SER A 106 -3.41 -14.34 -15.80
N ILE A 107 -3.80 -14.38 -17.05
CA ILE A 107 -5.05 -13.80 -17.56
C ILE A 107 -5.71 -14.89 -18.36
N THR A 108 -6.89 -15.32 -17.97
CA THR A 108 -7.62 -16.42 -18.59
C THR A 108 -9.08 -16.02 -18.85
N GLU A 109 -9.69 -16.63 -19.85
CA GLU A 109 -11.12 -16.47 -20.08
C GLU A 109 -11.88 -17.50 -19.24
N ALA A 110 -12.76 -17.00 -18.38
CA ALA A 110 -13.68 -17.87 -17.67
C ALA A 110 -14.72 -18.42 -18.64
N SER A 111 -14.90 -19.74 -18.64
CA SER A 111 -15.85 -20.43 -19.51
C SER A 111 -17.29 -20.01 -19.23
N SER A 112 -17.80 -18.98 -19.90
CA SER A 112 -19.21 -18.66 -19.86
C SER A 112 -19.97 -19.48 -20.91
N ARG A 113 -20.87 -20.36 -20.47
CA ARG A 113 -21.76 -21.13 -21.37
C ARG A 113 -22.78 -20.27 -22.13
N ARG A 114 -22.82 -18.96 -21.93
CA ARG A 114 -23.77 -18.03 -22.54
C ARG A 114 -23.10 -17.15 -23.59
N ARG A 115 -22.84 -17.70 -24.76
CA ARG A 115 -22.31 -16.99 -25.95
C ARG A 115 -23.37 -16.09 -26.60
N ARG A 116 -23.85 -15.04 -25.97
CA ARG A 116 -24.79 -14.11 -26.65
C ARG A 116 -24.43 -12.63 -26.61
N LEU A 117 -23.34 -12.24 -25.96
CA LEU A 117 -22.86 -10.87 -25.95
C LEU A 117 -21.36 -10.91 -26.21
N SER A 118 -20.84 -9.93 -26.93
CA SER A 118 -19.40 -9.71 -27.19
C SER A 118 -18.63 -9.26 -25.94
N ILE A 119 -18.93 -9.89 -24.82
CA ILE A 119 -18.35 -9.62 -23.51
C ILE A 119 -17.62 -10.88 -23.07
N ASN A 120 -16.33 -10.75 -22.81
CA ASN A 120 -15.49 -11.81 -22.30
C ASN A 120 -15.39 -11.71 -20.78
N ASN A 121 -15.55 -12.82 -20.10
CA ASN A 121 -15.26 -12.88 -18.65
C ASN A 121 -13.79 -13.21 -18.49
N LEU A 122 -13.03 -12.29 -17.95
CA LEU A 122 -11.62 -12.48 -17.68
C LEU A 122 -11.42 -12.79 -16.19
N GLU A 123 -10.55 -13.74 -15.90
CA GLU A 123 -9.97 -13.97 -14.60
C GLU A 123 -8.51 -13.52 -14.65
N VAL A 124 -8.19 -12.49 -13.88
CA VAL A 124 -6.84 -11.91 -13.78
C VAL A 124 -6.26 -12.31 -12.43
N ALA A 125 -5.28 -13.20 -12.44
CA ALA A 125 -4.53 -13.56 -11.25
C ALA A 125 -3.27 -12.69 -11.14
N PHE A 126 -2.98 -12.24 -9.92
CA PHE A 126 -1.86 -11.34 -9.65
C PHE A 126 -1.22 -11.60 -8.29
N VAL A 127 -0.01 -11.10 -8.14
CA VAL A 127 0.74 -11.08 -6.89
C VAL A 127 1.17 -9.64 -6.63
N ILE A 128 0.87 -9.15 -5.42
CA ILE A 128 1.37 -7.88 -4.90
C ILE A 128 2.51 -8.19 -3.93
N THR A 129 3.64 -7.51 -4.08
CA THR A 129 4.76 -7.62 -3.15
C THR A 129 4.97 -6.29 -2.45
N VAL A 130 4.67 -6.24 -1.15
CA VAL A 130 4.78 -5.03 -0.32
C VAL A 130 5.92 -5.20 0.67
N VAL A 131 6.88 -4.28 0.67
CA VAL A 131 7.92 -4.23 1.71
C VAL A 131 7.29 -3.65 2.97
N ALA A 132 7.08 -4.48 3.98
CA ALA A 132 6.31 -4.13 5.18
C ALA A 132 6.98 -2.98 5.97
N GLU A 133 8.31 -3.02 6.06
CA GLU A 133 9.11 -2.02 6.79
C GLU A 133 9.01 -0.62 6.18
N ALA A 134 8.81 -0.52 4.86
CA ALA A 134 8.61 0.77 4.20
C ALA A 134 7.36 1.52 4.68
N TYR A 135 6.41 0.79 5.26
CA TYR A 135 5.16 1.32 5.82
C TYR A 135 5.12 1.25 7.35
N GLY A 136 6.25 0.93 8.00
CA GLY A 136 6.36 0.87 9.46
C GLY A 136 5.79 -0.41 10.09
N PHE A 137 5.63 -1.47 9.30
CA PHE A 137 5.21 -2.80 9.79
C PHE A 137 6.43 -3.71 9.94
N ASP A 138 6.39 -4.57 10.95
CA ASP A 138 7.37 -5.60 11.25
C ASP A 138 6.76 -7.01 11.15
N GLU A 139 7.52 -8.03 11.48
CA GLU A 139 7.07 -9.43 11.44
C GLU A 139 5.83 -9.66 12.32
N SER A 140 5.72 -8.97 13.47
CA SER A 140 4.59 -9.11 14.39
C SER A 140 3.33 -8.42 13.90
N THR A 141 3.47 -7.43 13.03
CA THR A 141 2.39 -6.57 12.49
C THR A 141 2.09 -6.82 11.01
N ALA A 142 2.85 -7.69 10.34
CA ALA A 142 2.66 -8.04 8.93
C ALA A 142 1.23 -8.52 8.60
N ALA A 143 0.60 -9.27 9.52
CA ALA A 143 -0.79 -9.69 9.36
C ALA A 143 -1.77 -8.51 9.34
N ALA A 144 -1.51 -7.45 10.11
CA ALA A 144 -2.34 -6.24 10.10
C ALA A 144 -2.22 -5.49 8.77
N LEU A 145 -1.01 -5.40 8.20
CA LEU A 145 -0.81 -4.84 6.86
C LEU A 145 -1.57 -5.65 5.79
N PHE A 146 -1.51 -6.98 5.87
CA PHE A 146 -2.30 -7.83 4.99
C PHE A 146 -3.79 -7.55 5.08
N ASP A 147 -4.34 -7.46 6.30
CA ASP A 147 -5.76 -7.19 6.51
C ASP A 147 -6.16 -5.81 5.97
N LEU A 148 -5.30 -4.79 6.09
CA LEU A 148 -5.51 -3.48 5.50
C LEU A 148 -5.54 -3.53 3.97
N VAL A 149 -4.54 -4.14 3.34
CA VAL A 149 -4.48 -4.27 1.87
C VAL A 149 -5.68 -5.06 1.36
N LYS A 150 -6.01 -6.19 2.00
CA LYS A 150 -7.16 -7.02 1.64
C LYS A 150 -8.47 -6.25 1.76
N THR A 151 -8.67 -5.53 2.86
CA THR A 151 -9.89 -4.75 3.10
C THR A 151 -10.03 -3.66 2.05
N ASN A 152 -8.97 -2.87 1.82
CA ASN A 152 -8.98 -1.80 0.84
C ASN A 152 -9.23 -2.33 -0.58
N LEU A 153 -8.53 -3.40 -0.97
CA LEU A 153 -8.70 -4.05 -2.27
C LEU A 153 -10.15 -4.53 -2.47
N THR A 154 -10.71 -5.23 -1.47
CA THR A 154 -12.07 -5.76 -1.54
C THR A 154 -13.10 -4.64 -1.58
N GLN A 155 -12.93 -3.61 -0.75
CA GLN A 155 -13.84 -2.48 -0.70
C GLN A 155 -13.81 -1.70 -2.03
N HIS A 156 -12.64 -1.34 -2.51
CA HIS A 156 -12.48 -0.55 -3.74
C HIS A 156 -13.03 -1.27 -4.98
N ILE A 157 -12.88 -2.59 -5.03
CA ILE A 157 -13.49 -3.41 -6.08
C ILE A 157 -15.02 -3.40 -5.97
N ASN A 158 -15.56 -3.57 -4.76
CA ASN A 158 -17.02 -3.61 -4.55
C ASN A 158 -17.68 -2.23 -4.76
N ASP A 159 -16.98 -1.15 -4.47
CA ASP A 159 -17.49 0.23 -4.63
C ASP A 159 -17.38 0.74 -6.08
N GLY A 160 -16.82 -0.05 -6.99
CA GLY A 160 -16.62 0.33 -8.39
C GLY A 160 -15.35 1.17 -8.65
N GLY A 161 -14.60 1.55 -7.60
CA GLY A 161 -13.40 2.36 -7.73
C GLY A 161 -12.30 1.71 -8.57
N PHE A 162 -12.24 0.38 -8.60
CA PHE A 162 -11.35 -0.35 -9.51
C PHE A 162 -11.67 -0.07 -10.99
N ASN A 163 -12.96 -0.01 -11.36
CA ASN A 163 -13.37 0.32 -12.72
C ASN A 163 -13.00 1.75 -13.07
N ASP A 164 -13.23 2.68 -12.16
CA ASP A 164 -12.90 4.10 -12.34
C ASP A 164 -11.39 4.27 -12.53
N ALA A 165 -10.58 3.60 -11.71
CA ALA A 165 -9.13 3.62 -11.83
C ALA A 165 -8.61 3.01 -13.15
N ILE A 166 -9.24 1.93 -13.65
CA ILE A 166 -8.92 1.38 -14.99
C ILE A 166 -9.25 2.40 -16.08
N VAL A 167 -10.38 3.07 -16.01
CA VAL A 167 -10.78 4.08 -17.01
C VAL A 167 -9.82 5.27 -16.98
N GLU A 168 -9.42 5.73 -15.81
CA GLU A 168 -8.44 6.80 -15.63
C GLU A 168 -7.08 6.40 -16.23
N ALA A 169 -6.51 5.27 -15.82
CA ALA A 169 -5.24 4.78 -16.32
C ALA A 169 -5.26 4.51 -17.83
N ALA A 170 -6.36 3.98 -18.36
CA ALA A 170 -6.54 3.77 -19.79
C ALA A 170 -6.55 5.08 -20.57
N THR A 171 -7.18 6.12 -20.01
CA THR A 171 -7.23 7.48 -20.59
C THR A 171 -5.84 8.11 -20.63
N ASP A 172 -5.11 8.03 -19.52
CA ASP A 172 -3.77 8.61 -19.37
C ASP A 172 -2.74 7.95 -20.30
N LEU A 173 -2.86 6.64 -20.49
CA LEU A 173 -1.98 5.86 -21.38
C LEU A 173 -2.47 5.85 -22.85
N GLY A 174 -3.66 6.39 -23.15
CA GLY A 174 -4.24 6.37 -24.49
C GLY A 174 -4.61 4.96 -24.97
N VAL A 175 -4.95 4.06 -24.03
CA VAL A 175 -5.23 2.64 -24.29
C VAL A 175 -6.73 2.39 -24.27
N ALA A 176 -7.23 1.69 -25.29
CA ALA A 176 -8.62 1.26 -25.28
C ALA A 176 -8.74 -0.08 -24.54
N ILE A 177 -9.27 -0.05 -23.35
CA ILE A 177 -9.72 -1.21 -22.57
C ILE A 177 -11.05 -0.86 -21.91
N THR A 178 -11.98 -1.80 -21.87
CA THR A 178 -13.30 -1.58 -21.27
C THR A 178 -13.62 -2.71 -20.30
N VAL A 179 -13.90 -2.32 -19.05
CA VAL A 179 -14.49 -3.21 -18.04
C VAL A 179 -16.00 -2.94 -18.00
N THR A 180 -16.81 -3.97 -18.22
CA THR A 180 -18.26 -3.84 -18.50
C THR A 180 -19.16 -4.38 -17.40
N ALA A 181 -18.60 -4.99 -16.36
CA ALA A 181 -19.35 -5.48 -15.20
C ALA A 181 -18.54 -5.30 -13.93
N ASP A 182 -19.24 -5.35 -12.79
CA ASP A 182 -18.59 -5.22 -11.49
C ASP A 182 -17.56 -6.33 -11.28
N PRO A 183 -16.29 -6.01 -11.08
CA PRO A 183 -15.27 -7.00 -10.82
C PRO A 183 -15.53 -7.67 -9.48
N GLN A 184 -15.11 -8.93 -9.34
CA GLN A 184 -15.23 -9.68 -8.11
C GLN A 184 -13.90 -10.31 -7.73
N ILE A 185 -13.50 -10.12 -6.48
CA ILE A 185 -12.34 -10.79 -5.92
C ILE A 185 -12.68 -12.25 -5.64
N LEU A 186 -11.86 -13.18 -6.17
CA LEU A 186 -12.11 -14.62 -6.03
C LEU A 186 -11.40 -15.21 -4.82
N SER A 187 -10.17 -14.76 -4.54
CA SER A 187 -9.39 -15.25 -3.41
C SER A 187 -8.33 -14.24 -3.01
N VAL A 188 -7.94 -14.22 -1.73
CA VAL A 188 -6.80 -13.44 -1.26
C VAL A 188 -6.02 -14.28 -0.26
N LEU A 189 -4.77 -14.59 -0.59
CA LEU A 189 -3.84 -15.34 0.23
C LEU A 189 -2.56 -14.53 0.41
N TYR A 190 -1.82 -14.73 1.49
CA TYR A 190 -0.53 -14.09 1.67
C TYR A 190 0.51 -15.03 2.24
N GLU A 191 1.76 -14.71 1.98
CA GLU A 191 2.95 -15.29 2.60
C GLU A 191 3.93 -14.17 2.96
N THR A 192 4.65 -14.32 4.05
CA THR A 192 5.77 -13.45 4.39
C THR A 192 7.04 -14.01 3.75
N VAL A 193 7.80 -13.15 3.09
CA VAL A 193 9.08 -13.49 2.46
C VAL A 193 10.15 -12.51 2.89
N THR A 194 11.36 -13.00 3.03
CA THR A 194 12.53 -12.16 3.32
C THR A 194 13.23 -11.84 2.01
N ILE A 195 13.37 -10.55 1.70
CA ILE A 195 14.05 -10.10 0.49
C ILE A 195 15.46 -9.64 0.88
N PRO A 196 16.53 -10.21 0.27
CA PRO A 196 17.88 -9.69 0.49
C PRO A 196 17.97 -8.26 -0.06
N MET A 197 18.46 -7.34 0.76
CA MET A 197 18.77 -5.99 0.27
C MET A 197 19.87 -6.07 -0.81
N PRO A 198 19.72 -5.34 -1.92
CA PRO A 198 20.80 -5.20 -2.87
C PRO A 198 22.00 -4.51 -2.20
N ASP A 199 23.19 -5.10 -2.35
CA ASP A 199 24.44 -4.47 -1.94
C ASP A 199 24.65 -3.19 -2.76
N TRP A 200 24.63 -2.03 -2.07
CA TRP A 200 24.91 -0.71 -2.66
C TRP A 200 26.40 -0.39 -2.63
#